data_254a714f0f77ac490c97db6146101a08
#
_entry.id   254a714f0f77ac490c97db6146101a08
#
_cell.length_a   1.000
_cell.length_b   1.000
_cell.length_c   1.000
_cell.angle_alpha   90.00
_cell.angle_beta   90.00
_cell.angle_gamma   90.00
#
_symmetry.space_group_name_H-M   'P 1'
#
loop_
_entity.id
_entity.type
_entity.pdbx_description
1 polymer ?
#
loop_
_entity_poly.entity_id
_entity_poly.type
_entity_poly.pdbx_seq_one_letter_code
_entity_poly.pdbx_strand_id
1 'polypeptide(L)'
;MPIVELVLRRYINSTLPSRQPETHLPEDKSMLQDGKIFIGASRKPDDSIQKGEYLSLKFANRHGLVTGATGTGKTVTLQILAEAFSNAGVPVFAADIKGDLSGIAAMGDKKDFLVKRAEQIGLDPYDNQEFPAIFWDLYGEQGHPIRATVSEMGPLLLSRLMNLSDAQEGVLNITFKLADEEGLLLIDLKDLQ
;
A
#
# COMPACT_ATOMS: atom_id res chain seq x y z
N MET A 1 -12.41 -9.82 11.76
CA MET A 1 -11.23 -8.96 11.87
C MET A 1 -11.07 -8.32 10.50
N PRO A 2 -11.35 -7.03 10.31
CA PRO A 2 -11.23 -6.41 9.00
C PRO A 2 -9.74 -6.35 8.62
N ILE A 3 -9.41 -6.89 7.47
CA ILE A 3 -8.15 -6.64 6.81
C ILE A 3 -8.42 -5.43 5.91
N VAL A 4 -7.98 -4.27 6.34
CA VAL A 4 -8.06 -3.06 5.52
C VAL A 4 -6.83 -3.05 4.62
N GLU A 5 -7.05 -3.15 3.33
CA GLU A 5 -6.03 -3.13 2.30
C GLU A 5 -6.07 -1.77 1.63
N LEU A 6 -4.97 -1.03 1.67
CA LEU A 6 -4.85 0.30 1.11
C LEU A 6 -4.17 0.22 -0.26
N VAL A 7 -4.91 0.53 -1.33
CA VAL A 7 -4.34 0.67 -2.68
C VAL A 7 -4.35 2.14 -3.08
N LEU A 8 -3.19 2.74 -3.17
CA LEU A 8 -3.01 4.07 -3.71
C LEU A 8 -2.89 3.98 -5.24
N ARG A 9 -3.94 4.38 -5.96
CA ARG A 9 -3.96 4.34 -7.43
C ARG A 9 -4.15 5.75 -7.99
N ARG A 10 -3.22 6.19 -8.82
CA ARG A 10 -3.44 7.35 -9.67
C ARG A 10 -4.42 6.93 -10.78
N TYR A 11 -5.60 7.54 -10.80
CA TYR A 11 -6.61 7.29 -11.84
C TYR A 11 -6.10 7.88 -13.16
N ILE A 12 -5.66 7.02 -14.08
CA ILE A 12 -5.42 7.41 -15.47
C ILE A 12 -6.77 7.30 -16.19
N ASN A 13 -7.42 8.43 -16.38
CA ASN A 13 -8.66 8.53 -17.13
C ASN A 13 -8.34 8.37 -18.62
N SER A 14 -8.61 7.21 -19.21
CA SER A 14 -8.35 6.89 -20.61
C SER A 14 -9.49 7.26 -21.57
N THR A 15 -10.39 8.16 -21.19
CA THR A 15 -11.51 8.58 -22.05
C THR A 15 -11.85 10.07 -21.87
N LEU A 16 -10.93 10.97 -22.28
CA LEU A 16 -11.27 12.35 -22.61
C LEU A 16 -10.40 12.85 -23.76
N PRO A 17 -10.96 13.67 -24.70
CA PRO A 17 -10.24 14.13 -25.86
C PRO A 17 -9.11 15.08 -25.49
N SER A 18 -8.03 15.01 -26.23
CA SER A 18 -6.81 15.79 -26.23
C SER A 18 -6.96 17.27 -25.82
N ARG A 19 -6.97 17.54 -24.53
CA ARG A 19 -6.44 18.74 -23.94
C ARG A 19 -5.27 18.30 -23.07
N GLN A 20 -4.07 18.58 -23.53
CA GLN A 20 -2.89 18.53 -22.65
C GLN A 20 -3.15 19.56 -21.55
N PRO A 21 -3.41 19.20 -20.30
CA PRO A 21 -3.15 20.12 -19.23
C PRO A 21 -1.63 20.18 -19.10
N GLU A 22 -1.06 21.36 -19.29
CA GLU A 22 0.22 21.70 -18.69
C GLU A 22 0.02 21.51 -17.18
N THR A 23 0.21 20.29 -16.71
CA THR A 23 0.32 20.01 -15.30
C THR A 23 1.67 20.54 -14.84
N HIS A 24 1.72 21.84 -14.55
CA HIS A 24 2.58 22.28 -13.46
C HIS A 24 2.08 21.54 -12.20
N LEU A 25 2.58 20.31 -12.02
CA LEU A 25 2.66 19.73 -10.69
C LEU A 25 3.51 20.73 -9.90
N PRO A 26 3.03 21.28 -8.78
CA PRO A 26 3.91 22.01 -7.90
C PRO A 26 5.08 21.07 -7.62
N GLU A 27 6.30 21.57 -7.79
CA GLU A 27 7.51 20.86 -7.37
C GLU A 27 7.43 20.74 -5.84
N ASP A 28 6.67 19.79 -5.36
CA ASP A 28 6.62 19.46 -3.94
C ASP A 28 7.94 18.77 -3.58
N LYS A 29 8.86 19.56 -3.08
CA LYS A 29 10.25 19.17 -2.82
C LYS A 29 10.43 18.50 -1.46
N SER A 30 9.36 18.34 -0.66
CA SER A 30 9.53 18.03 0.76
C SER A 30 9.97 16.61 1.05
N MET A 31 9.40 15.59 0.39
CA MET A 31 9.75 14.19 0.66
C MET A 31 10.41 13.47 -0.52
N LEU A 32 10.20 13.93 -1.76
CA LEU A 32 10.76 13.33 -2.96
C LEU A 32 11.71 14.31 -3.65
N GLN A 33 13.02 14.08 -3.55
CA GLN A 33 14.05 14.92 -4.15
C GLN A 33 14.98 14.08 -5.03
N ASP A 34 15.15 14.47 -6.29
CA ASP A 34 16.09 13.83 -7.23
C ASP A 34 15.96 12.29 -7.28
N GLY A 35 14.75 11.76 -7.25
CA GLY A 35 14.48 10.32 -7.25
C GLY A 35 14.86 9.61 -5.94
N LYS A 36 14.89 10.35 -4.83
CA LYS A 36 15.13 9.83 -3.48
C LYS A 36 14.00 10.25 -2.55
N ILE A 37 13.52 9.30 -1.76
CA ILE A 37 12.54 9.54 -0.70
C ILE A 37 13.28 9.88 0.59
N PHE A 38 12.96 11.02 1.20
CA PHE A 38 13.44 11.35 2.54
C PHE A 38 12.68 10.49 3.58
N ILE A 39 13.44 9.69 4.34
CA ILE A 39 12.85 8.77 5.35
C ILE A 39 12.90 9.39 6.75
N GLY A 40 13.86 10.24 7.00
CA GLY A 40 14.10 10.86 8.29
C GLY A 40 15.52 11.37 8.43
N ALA A 41 15.92 11.65 9.66
CA ALA A 41 17.29 12.11 9.96
C ALA A 41 17.95 11.20 11.00
N SER A 42 19.18 10.82 10.74
CA SER A 42 20.02 10.14 11.74
C SER A 42 20.53 11.12 12.79
N ARG A 43 20.77 10.61 13.99
CA ARG A 43 21.22 11.40 15.13
C ARG A 43 22.58 10.92 15.65
N LYS A 44 23.34 11.85 16.20
CA LYS A 44 24.55 11.56 16.94
C LYS A 44 24.23 11.15 18.38
N PRO A 45 25.21 10.64 19.15
CA PRO A 45 25.00 10.28 20.54
C PRO A 45 24.51 11.42 21.45
N ASP A 46 24.78 12.65 21.10
CA ASP A 46 24.34 13.89 21.78
C ASP A 46 22.93 14.33 21.35
N ASP A 47 22.22 13.49 20.59
CA ASP A 47 20.88 13.73 20.01
C ASP A 47 20.82 14.85 18.95
N SER A 48 21.94 15.44 18.56
CA SER A 48 21.99 16.36 17.44
C SER A 48 21.82 15.63 16.09
N ILE A 49 21.28 16.32 15.09
CA ILE A 49 21.13 15.76 13.74
C ILE A 49 22.50 15.51 13.12
N GLN A 50 22.68 14.31 12.56
CA GLN A 50 23.87 13.97 11.81
C GLN A 50 23.68 14.24 10.32
N LYS A 51 22.64 13.67 9.71
CA LYS A 51 22.31 13.85 8.29
C LYS A 51 20.88 13.37 7.98
N GLY A 52 20.36 13.79 6.84
CA GLY A 52 19.14 13.20 6.27
C GLY A 52 19.42 11.82 5.71
N GLU A 53 18.46 10.90 5.91
CA GLU A 53 18.51 9.55 5.37
C GLU A 53 17.48 9.40 4.25
N TYR A 54 17.90 8.79 3.15
CA TYR A 54 17.13 8.74 1.92
C TYR A 54 17.08 7.33 1.34
N LEU A 55 15.89 6.94 0.84
CA LEU A 55 15.71 5.77 0.00
C LEU A 55 15.73 6.19 -1.47
N SER A 56 16.68 5.66 -2.25
CA SER A 56 16.68 5.88 -3.70
C SER A 56 15.60 5.05 -4.37
N LEU A 57 14.74 5.68 -5.20
CA LEU A 57 13.71 4.98 -5.98
C LEU A 57 14.27 3.87 -6.87
N LYS A 58 15.50 4.04 -7.35
CA LYS A 58 16.22 3.01 -8.14
C LYS A 58 16.38 1.69 -7.40
N PHE A 59 16.44 1.73 -6.06
CA PHE A 59 16.60 0.55 -5.20
C PHE A 59 15.35 0.20 -4.40
N ALA A 60 14.25 0.93 -4.59
CA ALA A 60 13.01 0.75 -3.83
C ALA A 60 12.22 -0.51 -4.22
N ASN A 61 12.65 -1.24 -5.26
CA ASN A 61 12.12 -2.55 -5.64
C ASN A 61 12.68 -3.71 -4.78
N ARG A 62 13.32 -3.41 -3.67
CA ARG A 62 13.89 -4.37 -2.73
C ARG A 62 13.03 -4.54 -1.50
N HIS A 63 13.19 -5.69 -0.83
CA HIS A 63 12.56 -5.90 0.46
C HIS A 63 13.16 -5.00 1.52
N GLY A 64 12.32 -4.51 2.43
CA GLY A 64 12.72 -3.70 3.59
C GLY A 64 12.07 -4.21 4.87
N LEU A 65 12.68 -3.92 5.99
CA LEU A 65 12.13 -4.21 7.32
C LEU A 65 12.14 -2.95 8.16
N VAL A 66 10.95 -2.53 8.64
CA VAL A 66 10.79 -1.45 9.61
C VAL A 66 10.49 -2.09 10.96
N THR A 67 11.44 -2.03 11.88
CA THR A 67 11.34 -2.65 13.21
C THR A 67 11.57 -1.63 14.33
N GLY A 68 11.02 -1.90 15.49
CA GLY A 68 11.15 -1.05 16.67
C GLY A 68 10.06 -1.37 17.72
N ALA A 69 10.22 -0.87 18.94
CA ALA A 69 9.23 -0.99 20.00
C ALA A 69 7.93 -0.21 19.67
N THR A 70 6.90 -0.39 20.47
CA THR A 70 5.65 0.40 20.36
C THR A 70 5.95 1.88 20.57
N GLY A 71 5.35 2.76 19.75
CA GLY A 71 5.52 4.21 19.86
C GLY A 71 6.80 4.78 19.22
N THR A 72 7.64 3.95 18.59
CA THR A 72 8.90 4.41 17.96
C THR A 72 8.73 4.98 16.55
N GLY A 73 7.50 5.04 16.03
CA GLY A 73 7.22 5.64 14.72
C GLY A 73 7.22 4.67 13.53
N LYS A 74 7.11 3.34 13.75
CA LYS A 74 7.05 2.36 12.66
C LYS A 74 5.93 2.66 11.64
N THR A 75 4.71 2.89 12.14
CA THR A 75 3.55 3.22 11.31
C THR A 75 3.77 4.53 10.55
N VAL A 76 4.34 5.55 11.21
CA VAL A 76 4.69 6.83 10.56
C VAL A 76 5.70 6.62 9.43
N THR A 77 6.69 5.76 9.62
CA THR A 77 7.65 5.42 8.55
C THR A 77 6.96 4.75 7.36
N LEU A 78 5.99 3.86 7.60
CA LEU A 78 5.21 3.23 6.53
C LEU A 78 4.31 4.25 5.81
N GLN A 79 3.70 5.18 6.55
CA GLN A 79 2.92 6.28 5.96
C GLN A 79 3.80 7.16 5.07
N ILE A 80 4.95 7.61 5.54
CA ILE A 80 5.92 8.40 4.77
C ILE A 80 6.31 7.68 3.46
N LEU A 81 6.60 6.38 3.54
CA LEU A 81 6.93 5.59 2.34
C LEU A 81 5.76 5.51 1.37
N ALA A 82 4.54 5.26 1.87
CA ALA A 82 3.34 5.17 1.05
C ALA A 82 3.03 6.51 0.35
N GLU A 83 3.09 7.62 1.09
CA GLU A 83 2.91 8.97 0.58
C GLU A 83 3.95 9.33 -0.49
N ALA A 84 5.22 9.06 -0.22
CA ALA A 84 6.30 9.38 -1.14
C ALA A 84 6.26 8.52 -2.41
N PHE A 85 5.91 7.23 -2.31
CA PHE A 85 5.69 6.40 -3.49
C PHE A 85 4.48 6.87 -4.29
N SER A 86 3.38 7.26 -3.63
CA SER A 86 2.21 7.83 -4.30
C SER A 86 2.56 9.11 -5.06
N ASN A 87 3.32 10.03 -4.44
CA ASN A 87 3.83 11.24 -5.09
C ASN A 87 4.76 10.94 -6.27
N ALA A 88 5.52 9.84 -6.19
CA ALA A 88 6.33 9.35 -7.31
C ALA A 88 5.50 8.67 -8.43
N GLY A 89 4.18 8.57 -8.26
CA GLY A 89 3.28 7.90 -9.21
C GLY A 89 3.30 6.37 -9.14
N VAL A 90 3.86 5.82 -8.08
CA VAL A 90 3.92 4.36 -7.83
C VAL A 90 2.71 3.95 -6.98
N PRO A 91 1.88 3.00 -7.44
CA PRO A 91 0.79 2.48 -6.63
C PRO A 91 1.32 1.71 -5.42
N VAL A 92 0.69 1.92 -4.27
CA VAL A 92 1.05 1.27 -3.02
C VAL A 92 -0.09 0.37 -2.58
N PHE A 93 0.25 -0.86 -2.23
CA PHE A 93 -0.63 -1.81 -1.60
C PHE A 93 -0.20 -2.03 -0.15
N ALA A 94 -1.12 -1.91 0.79
CA ALA A 94 -0.83 -2.10 2.20
C ALA A 94 -1.90 -2.97 2.87
N ALA A 95 -1.48 -3.98 3.62
CA ALA A 95 -2.34 -4.74 4.51
C ALA A 95 -2.32 -4.10 5.90
N ASP A 96 -3.43 -3.46 6.28
CA ASP A 96 -3.55 -2.72 7.52
C ASP A 96 -4.55 -3.38 8.48
N ILE A 97 -4.04 -4.20 9.39
CA ILE A 97 -4.87 -4.96 10.33
C ILE A 97 -5.49 -4.05 11.40
N LYS A 98 -4.84 -2.94 11.73
CA LYS A 98 -5.25 -2.03 12.81
C LYS A 98 -5.98 -0.79 12.34
N GLY A 99 -5.90 -0.46 11.05
CA GLY A 99 -6.42 0.78 10.48
C GLY A 99 -5.52 2.01 10.72
N ASP A 100 -4.29 1.80 11.20
CA ASP A 100 -3.36 2.89 11.53
C ASP A 100 -2.87 3.68 10.31
N LEU A 101 -2.93 3.07 9.11
CA LEU A 101 -2.52 3.71 7.85
C LEU A 101 -3.65 4.51 7.20
N SER A 102 -4.90 4.33 7.62
CA SER A 102 -6.07 4.93 6.97
C SER A 102 -6.07 6.46 6.94
N GLY A 103 -5.39 7.10 7.89
CA GLY A 103 -5.26 8.55 7.98
C GLY A 103 -4.61 9.21 6.76
N ILE A 104 -3.91 8.46 5.93
CA ILE A 104 -3.26 8.95 4.70
C ILE A 104 -4.27 9.46 3.66
N ALA A 105 -5.53 9.02 3.72
CA ALA A 105 -6.61 9.45 2.84
C ALA A 105 -7.26 10.79 3.24
N ALA A 106 -6.83 11.39 4.34
CA ALA A 106 -7.39 12.64 4.84
C ALA A 106 -6.31 13.70 4.99
N MET A 107 -6.70 14.95 4.77
CA MET A 107 -5.84 16.09 5.04
C MET A 107 -5.49 16.12 6.53
N GLY A 108 -4.21 16.08 6.83
CA GLY A 108 -3.74 16.16 8.20
C GLY A 108 -3.78 17.57 8.78
N ASP A 109 -3.72 17.69 10.09
CA ASP A 109 -3.61 18.96 10.79
C ASP A 109 -2.15 19.34 11.05
N LYS A 110 -1.81 20.63 10.85
CA LYS A 110 -0.49 21.17 11.23
C LYS A 110 -0.44 21.41 12.75
N LYS A 111 -0.24 20.32 13.51
CA LYS A 111 -0.09 20.41 14.97
C LYS A 111 1.32 20.91 15.32
N ASP A 112 1.43 21.78 16.32
CA ASP A 112 2.69 22.42 16.73
C ASP A 112 3.85 21.43 16.94
N PHE A 113 3.56 20.25 17.52
CA PHE A 113 4.60 19.27 17.77
C PHE A 113 5.11 18.60 16.47
N LEU A 114 4.26 18.47 15.44
CA LEU A 114 4.64 17.96 14.12
C LEU A 114 5.47 18.99 13.37
N VAL A 115 5.10 20.26 13.42
CA VAL A 115 5.86 21.35 12.83
C VAL A 115 7.28 21.42 13.45
N LYS A 116 7.36 21.44 14.79
CA LYS A 116 8.64 21.39 15.49
C LYS A 116 9.45 20.15 15.14
N ARG A 117 8.80 19.01 14.95
CA ARG A 117 9.50 17.79 14.54
C ARG A 117 10.04 17.88 13.13
N ALA A 118 9.27 18.45 12.18
CA ALA A 118 9.69 18.68 10.81
C ALA A 118 10.93 19.59 10.77
N GLU A 119 10.91 20.70 11.51
CA GLU A 119 12.06 21.60 11.66
C GLU A 119 13.29 20.87 12.22
N GLN A 120 13.10 20.05 13.28
CA GLN A 120 14.18 19.29 13.90
C GLN A 120 14.84 18.28 12.95
N ILE A 121 14.12 17.72 11.99
CA ILE A 121 14.69 16.74 11.04
C ILE A 121 15.08 17.37 9.70
N GLY A 122 14.87 18.69 9.55
CA GLY A 122 15.20 19.39 8.32
C GLY A 122 14.23 19.13 7.17
N LEU A 123 12.98 18.80 7.49
CA LEU A 123 11.90 18.65 6.52
C LEU A 123 11.26 20.02 6.25
N ASP A 124 11.59 20.63 5.10
CA ASP A 124 11.09 21.94 4.68
C ASP A 124 10.90 21.96 3.15
N PRO A 125 9.68 22.30 2.66
CA PRO A 125 8.48 22.61 3.45
C PRO A 125 7.85 21.37 4.08
N TYR A 126 7.14 21.56 5.20
CA TYR A 126 6.25 20.58 5.80
C TYR A 126 4.80 20.93 5.47
N ASP A 127 4.25 20.24 4.49
CA ASP A 127 2.87 20.44 4.03
C ASP A 127 2.07 19.16 4.14
N ASN A 128 0.86 19.29 4.67
CA ASN A 128 -0.08 18.20 4.74
C ASN A 128 -0.79 18.07 3.40
N GLN A 129 -1.02 16.83 2.96
CA GLN A 129 -1.83 16.55 1.79
C GLN A 129 -2.66 15.30 2.01
N GLU A 130 -3.73 15.15 1.26
CA GLU A 130 -4.52 13.94 1.18
C GLU A 130 -4.07 13.09 -0.01
N PHE A 131 -4.13 11.78 0.15
CA PHE A 131 -3.76 10.84 -0.91
C PHE A 131 -4.97 10.03 -1.37
N PRO A 132 -5.11 9.78 -2.69
CA PRO A 132 -6.18 8.95 -3.20
C PRO A 132 -6.00 7.51 -2.70
N ALA A 133 -6.94 7.04 -1.89
CA ALA A 133 -6.91 5.72 -1.30
C ALA A 133 -8.21 4.97 -1.56
N ILE A 134 -8.10 3.67 -1.81
CA ILE A 134 -9.23 2.75 -1.85
C ILE A 134 -9.10 1.81 -0.66
N PHE A 135 -10.11 1.80 0.17
CA PHE A 135 -10.19 0.89 1.32
C PHE A 135 -10.98 -0.34 0.91
N TRP A 136 -10.35 -1.49 1.02
CA TRP A 136 -11.01 -2.77 0.85
C TRP A 136 -11.30 -3.40 2.20
N ASP A 137 -12.47 -3.99 2.32
CA ASP A 137 -12.91 -4.63 3.53
C ASP A 137 -13.51 -5.99 3.19
N LEU A 138 -13.02 -7.02 3.89
CA LEU A 138 -13.47 -8.39 3.66
C LEU A 138 -14.99 -8.54 3.89
N TYR A 139 -15.55 -7.82 4.85
CA TYR A 139 -16.97 -7.86 5.19
C TYR A 139 -17.79 -6.76 4.51
N GLY A 140 -17.14 -5.73 3.95
CA GLY A 140 -17.81 -4.61 3.30
C GLY A 140 -18.57 -3.70 4.26
N GLU A 141 -18.15 -3.62 5.52
CA GLU A 141 -18.78 -2.77 6.54
C GLU A 141 -18.22 -1.34 6.55
N GLN A 142 -16.91 -1.19 6.32
CA GLN A 142 -16.20 0.10 6.38
C GLN A 142 -15.46 0.46 5.09
N GLY A 143 -15.50 -0.42 4.10
CA GLY A 143 -14.81 -0.25 2.83
C GLY A 143 -15.48 -1.01 1.70
N HIS A 144 -14.83 -1.05 0.55
CA HIS A 144 -15.30 -1.83 -0.59
C HIS A 144 -15.15 -3.33 -0.33
N PRO A 145 -16.21 -4.13 -0.49
CA PRO A 145 -16.11 -5.56 -0.26
C PRO A 145 -15.16 -6.21 -1.26
N ILE A 146 -14.24 -7.02 -0.75
CA ILE A 146 -13.39 -7.87 -1.58
C ILE A 146 -14.14 -9.16 -1.88
N ARG A 147 -14.08 -9.56 -3.14
CA ARG A 147 -14.56 -10.86 -3.61
C ARG A 147 -13.51 -11.44 -4.54
N ALA A 148 -13.34 -12.75 -4.48
CA ALA A 148 -12.49 -13.50 -5.37
C ALA A 148 -13.28 -14.67 -5.96
N THR A 149 -13.08 -14.96 -7.22
CA THR A 149 -13.64 -16.15 -7.84
C THR A 149 -12.84 -17.39 -7.43
N VAL A 150 -13.46 -18.56 -7.55
CA VAL A 150 -12.78 -19.84 -7.33
C VAL A 150 -11.58 -19.99 -8.26
N SER A 151 -11.74 -19.61 -9.54
CA SER A 151 -10.65 -19.62 -10.52
C SER A 151 -9.45 -18.76 -10.10
N GLU A 152 -9.70 -17.54 -9.57
CA GLU A 152 -8.61 -16.64 -9.14
C GLU A 152 -7.88 -17.14 -7.89
N MET A 153 -8.59 -17.81 -6.98
CA MET A 153 -7.96 -18.40 -5.81
C MET A 153 -7.09 -19.60 -6.16
N GLY A 154 -7.53 -20.39 -7.12
CA GLY A 154 -6.83 -21.58 -7.56
C GLY A 154 -6.84 -22.75 -6.55
N PRO A 155 -6.46 -23.95 -6.99
CA PRO A 155 -6.60 -25.16 -6.17
C PRO A 155 -5.68 -25.17 -4.95
N LEU A 156 -4.49 -24.58 -5.03
CA LEU A 156 -3.53 -24.58 -3.93
C LEU A 156 -3.99 -23.73 -2.74
N LEU A 157 -4.57 -22.54 -2.97
CA LEU A 157 -5.08 -21.70 -1.88
C LEU A 157 -6.37 -22.29 -1.30
N LEU A 158 -7.26 -22.80 -2.16
CA LEU A 158 -8.49 -23.44 -1.71
C LEU A 158 -8.21 -24.69 -0.87
N SER A 159 -7.28 -25.54 -1.28
CA SER A 159 -6.93 -26.75 -0.51
C SER A 159 -6.45 -26.40 0.90
N ARG A 160 -5.65 -25.37 1.03
CA ARG A 160 -5.14 -24.87 2.32
C ARG A 160 -6.25 -24.25 3.18
N LEU A 161 -7.11 -23.41 2.59
CA LEU A 161 -8.21 -22.77 3.29
C LEU A 161 -9.25 -23.78 3.80
N MET A 162 -9.48 -24.84 3.03
CA MET A 162 -10.43 -25.90 3.37
C MET A 162 -9.80 -27.03 4.20
N ASN A 163 -8.48 -26.97 4.49
CA ASN A 163 -7.72 -28.02 5.17
C ASN A 163 -7.91 -29.40 4.51
N LEU A 164 -7.80 -29.47 3.20
CA LEU A 164 -7.99 -30.70 2.45
C LEU A 164 -6.81 -31.68 2.69
N SER A 165 -7.11 -32.98 2.67
CA SER A 165 -6.08 -34.01 2.62
C SER A 165 -5.42 -34.07 1.23
N ASP A 166 -4.24 -34.69 1.14
CA ASP A 166 -3.49 -34.82 -0.11
C ASP A 166 -4.34 -35.46 -1.24
N ALA A 167 -5.18 -36.46 -0.90
CA ALA A 167 -6.09 -37.06 -1.86
C ALA A 167 -7.15 -36.09 -2.37
N GLN A 168 -7.73 -35.28 -1.47
CA GLN A 168 -8.74 -34.28 -1.83
C GLN A 168 -8.12 -33.12 -2.61
N GLU A 169 -6.90 -32.69 -2.25
CA GLU A 169 -6.16 -31.71 -3.03
C GLU A 169 -5.86 -32.23 -4.44
N GLY A 170 -5.50 -33.51 -4.58
CA GLY A 170 -5.31 -34.15 -5.88
C GLY A 170 -6.56 -34.12 -6.75
N VAL A 171 -7.75 -34.41 -6.18
CA VAL A 171 -9.04 -34.32 -6.89
C VAL A 171 -9.31 -32.87 -7.30
N LEU A 172 -9.12 -31.90 -6.38
CA LEU A 172 -9.33 -30.49 -6.66
C LEU A 172 -8.43 -30.00 -7.81
N ASN A 173 -7.16 -30.38 -7.82
CA ASN A 173 -6.23 -30.05 -8.90
C ASN A 173 -6.70 -30.61 -10.27
N ILE A 174 -7.23 -31.85 -10.29
CA ILE A 174 -7.78 -32.46 -11.52
C ILE A 174 -9.02 -31.68 -11.98
N THR A 175 -9.91 -31.28 -11.06
CA THR A 175 -11.12 -30.50 -11.36
C THR A 175 -10.77 -29.17 -12.01
N PHE A 176 -9.80 -28.43 -11.44
CA PHE A 176 -9.35 -27.17 -12.02
C PHE A 176 -8.72 -27.36 -13.41
N LYS A 177 -7.88 -28.38 -13.57
CA LYS A 177 -7.29 -28.70 -14.86
C LYS A 177 -8.33 -29.01 -15.91
N LEU A 178 -9.34 -29.81 -15.58
CA LEU A 178 -10.44 -30.14 -16.48
C LEU A 178 -11.26 -28.91 -16.86
N ALA A 179 -11.57 -28.04 -15.87
CA ALA A 179 -12.28 -26.81 -16.12
C ALA A 179 -11.51 -25.88 -17.09
N ASP A 180 -10.20 -25.77 -16.91
CA ASP A 180 -9.33 -24.99 -17.80
C ASP A 180 -9.28 -25.57 -19.22
N GLU A 181 -9.17 -26.91 -19.37
CA GLU A 181 -9.15 -27.59 -20.67
C GLU A 181 -10.49 -27.48 -21.42
N GLU A 182 -11.60 -27.46 -20.70
CA GLU A 182 -12.97 -27.36 -21.26
C GLU A 182 -13.47 -25.92 -21.36
N GLY A 183 -12.71 -24.94 -20.85
CA GLY A 183 -13.08 -23.52 -20.82
C GLY A 183 -14.27 -23.22 -19.88
N LEU A 184 -14.44 -24.00 -18.82
CA LEU A 184 -15.46 -23.80 -17.80
C LEU A 184 -15.06 -22.72 -16.81
N LEU A 185 -16.01 -21.83 -16.48
CA LEU A 185 -15.77 -20.75 -15.51
C LEU A 185 -16.10 -21.24 -14.10
N LEU A 186 -15.09 -21.24 -13.22
CA LEU A 186 -15.27 -21.52 -11.80
C LEU A 186 -15.43 -20.19 -11.05
N ILE A 187 -16.65 -19.70 -10.91
CA ILE A 187 -16.96 -18.41 -10.29
C ILE A 187 -17.16 -18.57 -8.80
N ASP A 188 -17.98 -19.54 -8.38
CA ASP A 188 -18.27 -19.79 -6.98
C ASP A 188 -18.05 -21.29 -6.60
N LEU A 189 -18.21 -21.59 -5.31
CA LEU A 189 -18.02 -22.97 -4.82
C LEU A 189 -19.04 -23.98 -5.38
N LYS A 190 -20.16 -23.53 -5.94
CA LYS A 190 -21.16 -24.43 -6.56
C LYS A 190 -20.65 -24.97 -7.89
N ASP A 191 -19.81 -24.23 -8.57
CA ASP A 191 -19.23 -24.65 -9.85
C ASP A 191 -18.23 -25.80 -9.68
N LEU A 192 -17.83 -26.10 -8.43
CA LEU A 192 -16.98 -27.26 -8.09
C LEU A 192 -17.78 -28.53 -7.77
N GLN A 193 -19.11 -28.49 -7.78
CA GLN A 193 -19.99 -29.64 -7.52
C GLN A 193 -20.31 -30.39 -8.80
#